data_9ccc55ca23d4b13f2ea10a71cd936489
#
_entry.id   9ccc55ca23d4b13f2ea10a71cd936489
#
_cell.length_a   1.000
_cell.length_b   1.000
_cell.length_c   1.000
_cell.angle_alpha   90.00
_cell.angle_beta   90.00
_cell.angle_gamma   90.00
#
_symmetry.space_group_name_H-M   'P 1'
#
loop_
_entity.id
_entity.type
_entity.pdbx_description
1 polymer ?
#
loop_
_entity_poly.entity_id
_entity_poly.type
_entity_poly.pdbx_seq_one_letter_code
_entity_poly.pdbx_strand_id
1 'polypeptide(L)'
;MPNIAIINYCNLQCPYCFADDMIKEKSVTITLDDYRKILEFISKSPDNHVGIIGGEPTLHPDFDNILKETNKYCKECHTTATLFTNGLELLDHLPYIGDRFGILLNCNSPKFMTETQWQKTLKIIDHLADLSWLDDEMREKPPKVNLGCNVHPGLEEYSYIWDIVKKYKLHHLRTSVVSPGGKYMCMRNDKEAYYTKMKPIFIEHCKNAIKHKCKLNMDCGHIPSCYFTVEELEIVREACDCHQGDFCEPVIDITSDFKATACFGTWDPVDIRDFENVPELRRYLMAKKNLPRAYANCTGKCKTCKKHELLKCQGGCLGFANPEAVKKYEF
;
A
#
# COMPACT_ATOMS: atom_id res chain seq x y z
N MET A 1 -4.99 4.10 -10.07
CA MET A 1 -3.52 3.89 -10.21
C MET A 1 -3.24 2.40 -10.30
N PRO A 2 -2.63 1.89 -11.36
CA PRO A 2 -2.03 0.55 -11.38
C PRO A 2 -0.60 0.56 -10.83
N ASN A 3 -0.21 -0.52 -10.16
CA ASN A 3 1.16 -0.79 -9.78
C ASN A 3 1.75 -1.89 -10.64
N ILE A 4 3.06 -1.84 -10.87
CA ILE A 4 3.81 -2.88 -11.57
C ILE A 4 4.79 -3.51 -10.58
N ALA A 5 4.62 -4.81 -10.31
CA ALA A 5 5.55 -5.60 -9.50
C ALA A 5 6.72 -6.05 -10.37
N ILE A 6 7.83 -5.33 -10.30
CA ILE A 6 8.98 -5.54 -11.20
C ILE A 6 9.90 -6.70 -10.77
N ILE A 7 9.83 -7.10 -9.50
CA ILE A 7 10.63 -8.17 -8.90
C ILE A 7 9.85 -8.83 -7.77
N ASN A 8 10.01 -10.12 -7.58
CA ASN A 8 9.40 -10.86 -6.47
C ASN A 8 10.37 -11.19 -5.31
N TYR A 9 11.55 -10.61 -5.29
CA TYR A 9 12.54 -10.77 -4.22
C TYR A 9 12.62 -9.52 -3.33
N CYS A 10 12.86 -9.71 -2.02
CA CYS A 10 13.02 -8.64 -1.05
C CYS A 10 14.14 -8.96 -0.06
N ASN A 11 14.89 -7.94 0.35
CA ASN A 11 15.93 -8.02 1.38
C ASN A 11 15.42 -7.82 2.81
N LEU A 12 14.08 -7.71 3.00
CA LEU A 12 13.40 -7.72 4.29
C LEU A 12 12.40 -8.86 4.39
N GLN A 13 12.11 -9.29 5.62
CA GLN A 13 11.10 -10.28 5.95
C GLN A 13 10.06 -9.68 6.90
N CYS A 14 9.31 -8.70 6.41
CA CYS A 14 8.28 -8.02 7.19
C CYS A 14 7.21 -9.02 7.64
N PRO A 15 6.90 -9.13 8.94
CA PRO A 15 5.96 -10.15 9.44
C PRO A 15 4.54 -9.99 8.93
N TYR A 16 4.22 -8.83 8.39
CA TYR A 16 2.91 -8.43 7.87
C TYR A 16 2.88 -8.38 6.33
N CYS A 17 3.91 -8.85 5.65
CA CYS A 17 3.99 -8.74 4.20
C CYS A 17 2.79 -9.45 3.53
N PHE A 18 1.96 -8.68 2.83
CA PHE A 18 0.80 -9.23 2.12
C PHE A 18 1.20 -9.95 0.82
N ALA A 19 2.43 -9.72 0.35
CA ALA A 19 3.01 -10.35 -0.83
C ALA A 19 3.92 -11.55 -0.47
N ASP A 20 3.85 -12.07 0.76
CA ASP A 20 4.73 -13.14 1.26
C ASP A 20 4.68 -14.39 0.36
N ASP A 21 3.49 -14.75 -0.13
CA ASP A 21 3.32 -15.88 -1.07
C ASP A 21 3.96 -15.64 -2.44
N MET A 22 4.22 -14.39 -2.81
CA MET A 22 4.87 -13.99 -4.06
C MET A 22 6.39 -13.88 -3.92
N ILE A 23 6.87 -13.58 -2.71
CA ILE A 23 8.30 -13.43 -2.41
C ILE A 23 8.89 -14.82 -2.29
N LYS A 24 9.69 -15.23 -3.26
CA LYS A 24 10.28 -16.56 -3.37
C LYS A 24 11.80 -16.49 -3.26
N GLU A 25 12.42 -17.62 -2.87
CA GLU A 25 13.88 -17.75 -2.80
C GLU A 25 14.54 -17.46 -4.14
N LYS A 26 13.88 -17.84 -5.26
CA LYS A 26 14.35 -17.54 -6.60
C LYS A 26 13.69 -16.26 -7.10
N SER A 27 14.50 -15.24 -7.32
CA SER A 27 14.03 -13.96 -7.85
C SER A 27 13.52 -14.13 -9.31
N VAL A 28 12.31 -13.64 -9.53
CA VAL A 28 11.74 -13.43 -10.86
C VAL A 28 11.66 -11.93 -11.08
N THR A 29 12.23 -11.47 -12.18
CA THR A 29 12.28 -10.08 -12.58
C THR A 29 11.54 -9.86 -13.89
N ILE A 30 10.95 -8.69 -14.06
CA ILE A 30 10.38 -8.28 -15.34
C ILE A 30 11.51 -7.96 -16.33
N THR A 31 11.34 -8.29 -17.60
CA THR A 31 12.23 -7.75 -18.64
C THR A 31 11.87 -6.31 -18.96
N LEU A 32 12.83 -5.52 -19.44
CA LEU A 32 12.58 -4.15 -19.83
C LEU A 32 11.53 -4.03 -20.94
N ASP A 33 11.50 -5.01 -21.85
CA ASP A 33 10.53 -5.05 -22.95
C ASP A 33 9.12 -5.37 -22.45
N ASP A 34 8.97 -6.26 -21.48
CA ASP A 34 7.66 -6.55 -20.90
C ASP A 34 7.19 -5.40 -20.00
N TYR A 35 8.11 -4.71 -19.31
CA TYR A 35 7.81 -3.49 -18.59
C TYR A 35 7.22 -2.40 -19.52
N ARG A 36 7.84 -2.19 -20.70
CA ARG A 36 7.33 -1.25 -21.71
C ARG A 36 5.93 -1.63 -22.21
N LYS A 37 5.67 -2.92 -22.44
CA LYS A 37 4.33 -3.39 -22.85
C LYS A 37 3.27 -3.10 -21.78
N ILE A 38 3.61 -3.28 -20.51
CA ILE A 38 2.69 -2.93 -19.42
C ILE A 38 2.47 -1.42 -19.35
N LEU A 39 3.51 -0.60 -19.49
CA LEU A 39 3.35 0.86 -19.57
C LEU A 39 2.47 1.28 -20.76
N GLU A 40 2.63 0.64 -21.94
CA GLU A 40 1.77 0.87 -23.09
C GLU A 40 0.30 0.53 -22.79
N PHE A 41 0.04 -0.59 -22.11
CA PHE A 41 -1.31 -0.94 -21.66
C PHE A 41 -1.90 0.14 -20.74
N ILE A 42 -1.12 0.63 -19.77
CA ILE A 42 -1.55 1.66 -18.82
C ILE A 42 -1.79 3.00 -19.53
N SER A 43 -0.97 3.34 -20.53
CA SER A 43 -1.06 4.63 -21.27
C SER A 43 -2.37 4.82 -22.00
N LYS A 44 -3.08 3.74 -22.33
CA LYS A 44 -4.42 3.77 -22.97
C LYS A 44 -5.53 4.29 -22.05
N SER A 45 -5.19 4.71 -20.84
CA SER A 45 -6.14 5.08 -19.79
C SER A 45 -5.97 6.52 -19.35
N PRO A 46 -7.06 7.24 -18.99
CA PRO A 46 -6.95 8.57 -18.39
C PRO A 46 -6.23 8.56 -17.04
N ASP A 47 -6.44 7.51 -16.23
CA ASP A 47 -5.73 7.26 -14.96
C ASP A 47 -4.48 6.44 -15.27
N ASN A 48 -3.47 7.12 -15.78
CA ASN A 48 -2.21 6.55 -16.25
C ASN A 48 -1.03 6.74 -15.29
N HIS A 49 -1.28 7.18 -14.07
CA HIS A 49 -0.28 7.17 -13.00
C HIS A 49 0.16 5.74 -12.69
N VAL A 50 1.46 5.52 -12.53
CA VAL A 50 2.02 4.18 -12.31
C VAL A 50 2.75 4.08 -10.97
N GLY A 51 2.50 2.98 -10.23
CA GLY A 51 3.29 2.59 -9.07
C GLY A 51 4.35 1.56 -9.44
N ILE A 52 5.56 1.72 -8.95
CA ILE A 52 6.61 0.70 -9.04
C ILE A 52 6.69 0.00 -7.68
N ILE A 53 6.37 -1.29 -7.67
CA ILE A 53 6.37 -2.15 -6.50
C ILE A 53 7.13 -3.46 -6.79
N GLY A 54 7.13 -4.36 -5.83
CA GLY A 54 7.66 -5.72 -5.97
C GLY A 54 7.82 -6.35 -4.59
N GLY A 55 8.82 -7.21 -4.44
CA GLY A 55 9.40 -7.45 -3.13
C GLY A 55 10.11 -6.15 -2.68
N GLU A 56 11.31 -5.91 -3.22
CA GLU A 56 11.98 -4.60 -3.11
C GLU A 56 12.46 -4.16 -4.50
N PRO A 57 11.87 -3.11 -5.09
CA PRO A 57 12.18 -2.69 -6.46
C PRO A 57 13.65 -2.34 -6.71
N THR A 58 14.33 -1.76 -5.72
CA THR A 58 15.74 -1.35 -5.83
C THR A 58 16.71 -2.53 -6.01
N LEU A 59 16.24 -3.76 -5.81
CA LEU A 59 17.03 -4.98 -6.05
C LEU A 59 16.90 -5.53 -7.47
N HIS A 60 16.10 -4.88 -8.33
CA HIS A 60 15.98 -5.29 -9.72
C HIS A 60 17.29 -5.02 -10.47
N PRO A 61 17.88 -6.00 -11.19
CA PRO A 61 19.19 -5.82 -11.83
C PRO A 61 19.21 -4.66 -12.86
N ASP A 62 18.08 -4.37 -13.49
CA ASP A 62 17.92 -3.30 -14.47
C ASP A 62 17.15 -2.09 -13.91
N PHE A 63 17.17 -1.87 -12.58
CA PHE A 63 16.32 -0.87 -11.93
C PHE A 63 16.51 0.55 -12.49
N ASP A 64 17.75 0.96 -12.74
CA ASP A 64 18.04 2.29 -13.31
C ASP A 64 17.45 2.47 -14.70
N ASN A 65 17.40 1.42 -15.52
CA ASN A 65 16.78 1.47 -16.83
C ASN A 65 15.24 1.51 -16.72
N ILE A 66 14.66 0.80 -15.75
CA ILE A 66 13.23 0.92 -15.42
C ILE A 66 12.87 2.35 -15.00
N LEU A 67 13.68 2.99 -14.15
CA LEU A 67 13.48 4.39 -13.78
C LEU A 67 13.55 5.35 -14.99
N LYS A 68 14.50 5.13 -15.90
CA LYS A 68 14.62 5.91 -17.14
C LYS A 68 13.39 5.75 -18.04
N GLU A 69 12.92 4.52 -18.26
CA GLU A 69 11.71 4.24 -19.05
C GLU A 69 10.47 4.87 -18.39
N THR A 70 10.37 4.79 -17.07
CA THR A 70 9.26 5.41 -16.33
C THR A 70 9.30 6.93 -16.44
N ASN A 71 10.47 7.56 -16.34
CA ASN A 71 10.62 9.01 -16.56
C ASN A 71 10.19 9.43 -17.96
N LYS A 72 10.57 8.66 -18.98
CA LYS A 72 10.15 8.87 -20.37
C LYS A 72 8.63 8.77 -20.48
N TYR A 73 8.05 7.69 -19.98
CA TYR A 73 6.60 7.47 -19.93
C TYR A 73 5.86 8.62 -19.24
N CYS A 74 6.32 9.05 -18.06
CA CYS A 74 5.69 10.14 -17.32
C CYS A 74 5.71 11.49 -18.08
N LYS A 75 6.77 11.74 -18.86
CA LYS A 75 6.87 12.93 -19.71
C LYS A 75 5.91 12.84 -20.90
N GLU A 76 5.88 11.71 -21.61
CA GLU A 76 5.07 11.50 -22.80
C GLU A 76 3.56 11.49 -22.47
N CYS A 77 3.17 10.87 -21.35
CA CYS A 77 1.77 10.77 -20.92
C CYS A 77 1.33 11.91 -20.00
N HIS A 78 2.18 12.92 -19.72
CA HIS A 78 1.89 14.02 -18.79
C HIS A 78 1.41 13.56 -17.41
N THR A 79 2.00 12.48 -16.89
CA THR A 79 1.61 11.83 -15.65
C THR A 79 2.76 11.79 -14.63
N THR A 80 2.57 11.10 -13.54
CA THR A 80 3.54 10.89 -12.46
C THR A 80 3.69 9.40 -12.14
N ALA A 81 4.74 9.06 -11.41
CA ALA A 81 4.96 7.71 -10.90
C ALA A 81 5.20 7.73 -9.38
N THR A 82 4.96 6.62 -8.71
CA THR A 82 5.31 6.42 -7.30
C THR A 82 6.18 5.17 -7.15
N LEU A 83 7.35 5.34 -6.53
CA LEU A 83 8.20 4.25 -6.10
C LEU A 83 7.87 3.85 -4.67
N PHE A 84 7.50 2.58 -4.46
CA PHE A 84 7.30 1.99 -3.14
C PHE A 84 8.53 1.18 -2.76
N THR A 85 9.23 1.57 -1.71
CA THR A 85 10.52 0.97 -1.34
C THR A 85 10.71 0.91 0.17
N ASN A 86 11.52 -0.01 0.64
CA ASN A 86 12.04 -0.03 2.02
C ASN A 86 13.27 0.87 2.20
N GLY A 87 13.84 1.38 1.11
CA GLY A 87 14.90 2.37 1.06
C GLY A 87 16.31 1.86 1.29
N LEU A 88 16.53 0.59 1.64
CA LEU A 88 17.84 0.09 2.06
C LEU A 88 18.94 0.26 1.00
N GLU A 89 18.57 0.20 -0.28
CA GLU A 89 19.51 0.36 -1.40
C GLU A 89 19.17 1.59 -2.28
N LEU A 90 18.25 2.47 -1.83
CA LEU A 90 17.72 3.56 -2.63
C LEU A 90 18.75 4.65 -2.97
N LEU A 91 19.74 4.89 -2.09
CA LEU A 91 20.71 5.99 -2.26
C LEU A 91 21.45 5.95 -3.60
N ASP A 92 21.82 4.76 -4.05
CA ASP A 92 22.59 4.58 -5.27
C ASP A 92 21.74 4.84 -6.54
N HIS A 93 20.41 4.81 -6.41
CA HIS A 93 19.46 4.98 -7.50
C HIS A 93 18.84 6.40 -7.58
N LEU A 94 19.03 7.24 -6.55
CA LEU A 94 18.47 8.60 -6.51
C LEU A 94 18.78 9.45 -7.75
N PRO A 95 19.98 9.38 -8.38
CA PRO A 95 20.28 10.15 -9.59
C PRO A 95 19.37 9.84 -10.79
N TYR A 96 18.69 8.68 -10.78
CA TYR A 96 17.79 8.26 -11.86
C TYR A 96 16.32 8.55 -11.56
N ILE A 97 15.99 9.00 -10.34
CA ILE A 97 14.63 9.37 -9.95
C ILE A 97 14.35 10.78 -10.44
N GLY A 98 13.39 10.91 -11.36
CA GLY A 98 13.05 12.20 -11.98
C GLY A 98 12.05 13.02 -11.15
N ASP A 99 11.82 14.25 -11.62
CA ASP A 99 10.92 15.23 -11.00
C ASP A 99 9.44 14.85 -10.97
N ARG A 100 9.06 13.82 -11.73
CA ARG A 100 7.69 13.27 -11.79
C ARG A 100 7.48 12.07 -10.89
N PHE A 101 8.49 11.68 -10.10
CA PHE A 101 8.37 10.59 -9.13
C PHE A 101 7.93 11.10 -7.76
N GLY A 102 7.03 10.32 -7.13
CA GLY A 102 6.88 10.28 -5.69
C GLY A 102 7.63 9.08 -5.14
N ILE A 103 8.14 9.18 -3.92
CA ILE A 103 8.73 8.07 -3.19
C ILE A 103 7.86 7.77 -1.97
N LEU A 104 7.38 6.55 -1.83
CA LEU A 104 6.79 6.06 -0.60
C LEU A 104 7.82 5.16 0.10
N LEU A 105 8.45 5.71 1.12
CA LEU A 105 9.45 5.02 1.92
C LEU A 105 8.76 4.30 3.08
N ASN A 106 8.69 2.97 3.03
CA ASN A 106 8.15 2.17 4.12
C ASN A 106 9.15 2.06 5.27
N CYS A 107 8.87 2.76 6.36
CA CYS A 107 9.69 2.74 7.56
C CYS A 107 9.24 1.61 8.49
N ASN A 108 9.93 0.48 8.41
CA ASN A 108 9.68 -0.67 9.27
C ASN A 108 10.25 -0.47 10.67
N SER A 109 9.67 -1.15 11.67
CA SER A 109 10.19 -1.12 13.02
C SER A 109 11.58 -1.76 13.13
N PRO A 110 12.52 -1.15 13.86
CA PRO A 110 13.83 -1.74 14.12
C PRO A 110 13.75 -3.12 14.78
N LYS A 111 12.64 -3.45 15.45
CA LYS A 111 12.40 -4.78 16.03
C LYS A 111 12.46 -5.91 14.99
N PHE A 112 12.20 -5.62 13.73
CA PHE A 112 12.17 -6.60 12.63
C PHE A 112 13.30 -6.40 11.63
N MET A 113 14.34 -5.67 12.02
CA MET A 113 15.51 -5.34 11.20
C MET A 113 16.78 -5.67 11.96
N THR A 114 17.89 -5.88 11.25
CA THR A 114 19.21 -5.86 11.85
C THR A 114 19.62 -4.42 12.16
N GLU A 115 20.55 -4.22 13.08
CA GLU A 115 21.08 -2.89 13.38
C GLU A 115 21.62 -2.19 12.12
N THR A 116 22.32 -2.92 11.26
CA THR A 116 22.84 -2.39 9.99
C THR A 116 21.72 -1.89 9.07
N GLN A 117 20.63 -2.65 8.95
CA GLN A 117 19.48 -2.25 8.16
C GLN A 117 18.80 -1.01 8.75
N TRP A 118 18.65 -0.95 10.07
CA TRP A 118 18.08 0.22 10.73
C TRP A 118 18.93 1.48 10.52
N GLN A 119 20.25 1.38 10.65
CA GLN A 119 21.15 2.51 10.38
C GLN A 119 21.08 2.97 8.90
N LYS A 120 20.96 2.04 7.94
CA LYS A 120 20.70 2.39 6.53
C LYS A 120 19.38 3.15 6.39
N THR A 121 18.31 2.68 7.06
CA THR A 121 17.01 3.36 7.04
C THR A 121 17.11 4.79 7.57
N LEU A 122 17.76 5.00 8.69
CA LEU A 122 17.97 6.35 9.24
C LEU A 122 18.78 7.24 8.31
N LYS A 123 19.82 6.69 7.69
CA LYS A 123 20.67 7.43 6.73
C LYS A 123 19.88 7.88 5.50
N ILE A 124 19.02 7.02 4.94
CA ILE A 124 18.17 7.41 3.80
C ILE A 124 17.13 8.45 4.20
N ILE A 125 16.54 8.33 5.39
CA ILE A 125 15.60 9.33 5.90
C ILE A 125 16.30 10.68 6.10
N ASP A 126 17.49 10.71 6.71
CA ASP A 126 18.29 11.93 6.85
C ASP A 126 18.55 12.58 5.49
N HIS A 127 18.95 11.79 4.50
CA HIS A 127 19.25 12.30 3.15
C HIS A 127 17.99 12.83 2.44
N LEU A 128 16.89 12.10 2.52
CA LEU A 128 15.63 12.51 1.88
C LEU A 128 14.97 13.69 2.60
N ALA A 129 15.17 13.82 3.91
CA ALA A 129 14.63 14.93 4.69
C ALA A 129 15.18 16.28 4.20
N ASP A 130 16.45 16.34 3.83
CA ASP A 130 17.06 17.54 3.27
C ASP A 130 16.48 17.92 1.89
N LEU A 131 15.87 16.96 1.18
CA LEU A 131 15.37 17.14 -0.18
C LEU A 131 13.87 17.44 -0.27
N SER A 132 13.07 17.03 0.71
CA SER A 132 11.63 16.88 0.47
C SER A 132 10.66 17.35 1.55
N TRP A 133 11.13 17.60 2.77
CA TRP A 133 10.25 18.03 3.86
C TRP A 133 10.07 19.54 3.94
N LEU A 134 10.73 20.28 3.06
CA LEU A 134 10.68 21.72 3.00
C LEU A 134 9.43 22.19 2.26
N ASP A 135 8.88 23.27 2.78
CA ASP A 135 7.63 23.94 2.47
C ASP A 135 7.22 23.96 0.98
N ASP A 136 5.94 23.78 0.69
CA ASP A 136 5.38 23.69 -0.66
C ASP A 136 5.65 24.90 -1.56
N GLU A 137 6.00 26.04 -0.98
CA GLU A 137 6.24 27.31 -1.69
C GLU A 137 7.65 27.44 -2.31
N MET A 138 8.62 26.63 -1.90
CA MET A 138 10.03 26.74 -2.36
C MET A 138 10.47 25.62 -3.33
N ARG A 139 9.54 24.84 -3.88
CA ARG A 139 9.86 23.67 -4.71
C ARG A 139 10.09 23.99 -6.18
N GLU A 140 11.35 24.20 -6.56
CA GLU A 140 11.85 23.66 -7.83
C GLU A 140 12.30 22.20 -7.63
N LYS A 141 11.31 21.31 -7.44
CA LYS A 141 11.20 19.91 -7.85
C LYS A 141 12.19 18.84 -7.35
N PRO A 142 12.26 18.52 -6.06
CA PRO A 142 12.69 17.17 -5.66
C PRO A 142 11.52 16.17 -5.72
N PRO A 143 11.79 14.85 -5.77
CA PRO A 143 10.75 13.84 -5.66
C PRO A 143 10.00 14.02 -4.33
N LYS A 144 8.68 14.03 -4.38
CA LYS A 144 7.85 14.07 -3.16
C LYS A 144 8.08 12.78 -2.39
N VAL A 145 8.53 12.87 -1.14
CA VAL A 145 8.74 11.71 -0.28
C VAL A 145 7.64 11.64 0.76
N ASN A 146 6.97 10.49 0.83
CA ASN A 146 6.03 10.15 1.89
C ASN A 146 6.64 9.05 2.75
N LEU A 147 6.72 9.27 4.06
CA LEU A 147 7.09 8.21 5.00
C LEU A 147 5.86 7.35 5.27
N GLY A 148 6.03 6.03 5.17
CA GLY A 148 4.98 5.05 5.43
C GLY A 148 5.23 4.26 6.70
N CYS A 149 4.17 4.04 7.49
CA CYS A 149 4.18 3.19 8.67
C CYS A 149 2.99 2.24 8.63
N ASN A 150 3.24 0.96 8.88
CA ASN A 150 2.20 -0.06 8.89
C ASN A 150 1.86 -0.49 10.32
N VAL A 151 0.59 -0.36 10.71
CA VAL A 151 0.06 -0.81 12.00
C VAL A 151 -0.35 -2.28 11.88
N HIS A 152 0.26 -3.14 12.72
CA HIS A 152 0.09 -4.59 12.60
C HIS A 152 0.12 -5.31 13.97
N PRO A 153 -0.42 -6.55 14.08
CA PRO A 153 -0.64 -7.23 15.38
C PRO A 153 0.62 -7.60 16.18
N GLY A 154 1.79 -7.57 15.54
CA GLY A 154 3.07 -7.95 16.17
C GLY A 154 3.85 -6.78 16.75
N LEU A 155 3.31 -5.57 16.66
CA LEU A 155 3.92 -4.38 17.21
C LEU A 155 2.86 -3.56 17.94
N GLU A 156 3.05 -3.36 19.23
CA GLU A 156 2.13 -2.59 20.08
C GLU A 156 2.62 -1.15 20.26
N GLU A 157 3.91 -0.91 20.08
CA GLU A 157 4.57 0.35 20.32
C GLU A 157 5.27 0.89 19.07
N TYR A 158 5.00 2.15 18.76
CA TYR A 158 5.44 2.85 17.54
C TYR A 158 6.32 4.07 17.86
N SER A 159 7.02 4.07 19.00
CA SER A 159 7.89 5.19 19.43
C SER A 159 8.91 5.57 18.34
N TYR A 160 9.51 4.58 17.68
CA TYR A 160 10.51 4.80 16.63
C TYR A 160 10.02 5.73 15.50
N ILE A 161 8.75 5.60 15.08
CA ILE A 161 8.22 6.45 14.00
C ILE A 161 7.90 7.84 14.52
N TRP A 162 7.42 7.96 15.77
CA TRP A 162 7.12 9.25 16.37
C TRP A 162 8.37 10.05 16.70
N ASP A 163 9.50 9.40 17.01
CA ASP A 163 10.81 10.05 17.14
C ASP A 163 11.27 10.64 15.80
N ILE A 164 11.07 9.91 14.69
CA ILE A 164 11.34 10.42 13.34
C ILE A 164 10.41 11.59 13.00
N VAL A 165 9.10 11.45 13.20
CA VAL A 165 8.12 12.52 12.99
C VAL A 165 8.51 13.80 13.74
N LYS A 166 8.91 13.67 15.01
CA LYS A 166 9.36 14.78 15.84
C LYS A 166 10.68 15.39 15.34
N LYS A 167 11.67 14.54 15.03
CA LYS A 167 13.01 14.99 14.58
C LYS A 167 12.90 15.84 13.31
N TYR A 168 12.12 15.38 12.33
CA TYR A 168 11.99 16.03 11.02
C TYR A 168 10.76 16.93 10.89
N LYS A 169 9.96 17.07 11.96
CA LYS A 169 8.73 17.91 11.99
C LYS A 169 7.76 17.52 10.85
N LEU A 170 7.55 16.22 10.66
CA LEU A 170 6.67 15.74 9.60
C LEU A 170 5.22 16.10 9.91
N HIS A 171 4.53 16.68 8.92
CA HIS A 171 3.11 17.02 9.03
C HIS A 171 2.19 15.89 8.57
N HIS A 172 2.70 14.96 7.78
CA HIS A 172 1.94 13.84 7.24
C HIS A 172 2.72 12.53 7.39
N LEU A 173 2.00 11.45 7.70
CA LEU A 173 2.51 10.08 7.75
C LEU A 173 1.52 9.17 7.03
N ARG A 174 1.96 8.50 5.97
CA ARG A 174 1.13 7.46 5.34
C ARG A 174 1.00 6.28 6.30
N THR A 175 -0.22 5.83 6.54
CA THR A 175 -0.50 4.75 7.49
C THR A 175 -1.44 3.72 6.87
N SER A 176 -1.17 2.44 7.13
CA SER A 176 -2.09 1.33 6.84
C SER A 176 -2.31 0.51 8.10
N VAL A 177 -3.55 0.05 8.32
CA VAL A 177 -3.79 -1.09 9.19
C VAL A 177 -3.70 -2.32 8.31
N VAL A 178 -2.65 -3.12 8.47
CA VAL A 178 -2.37 -4.23 7.56
C VAL A 178 -3.52 -5.24 7.54
N SER A 179 -3.83 -5.78 6.37
CA SER A 179 -4.67 -6.97 6.28
C SER A 179 -3.88 -8.21 6.75
N PRO A 180 -4.54 -9.25 7.26
CA PRO A 180 -3.84 -10.47 7.64
C PRO A 180 -3.11 -11.09 6.45
N GLY A 181 -1.79 -11.07 6.51
CA GLY A 181 -0.86 -11.62 5.53
C GLY A 181 0.41 -12.06 6.23
N GLY A 182 1.32 -12.74 5.55
CA GLY A 182 2.55 -13.22 6.11
C GLY A 182 2.31 -14.07 7.37
N LYS A 183 3.03 -13.76 8.45
CA LYS A 183 2.91 -14.46 9.75
C LYS A 183 1.53 -14.32 10.42
N TYR A 184 0.70 -13.36 9.98
CA TYR A 184 -0.63 -13.12 10.55
C TYR A 184 -1.76 -13.76 9.74
N MET A 185 -1.45 -14.58 8.73
CA MET A 185 -2.43 -15.27 7.90
C MET A 185 -3.42 -16.11 8.72
N CYS A 186 -2.98 -16.70 9.83
CA CYS A 186 -3.87 -17.46 10.74
C CYS A 186 -5.01 -16.61 11.34
N MET A 187 -4.84 -15.29 11.45
CA MET A 187 -5.86 -14.37 11.95
C MET A 187 -6.93 -14.04 10.90
N ARG A 188 -6.74 -14.45 9.65
CA ARG A 188 -7.66 -14.18 8.55
C ARG A 188 -9.05 -14.84 8.77
N ASN A 189 -9.10 -15.93 9.51
CA ASN A 189 -10.34 -16.67 9.75
C ASN A 189 -11.20 -16.06 10.87
N ASP A 190 -10.68 -15.12 11.65
CA ASP A 190 -11.40 -14.45 12.74
C ASP A 190 -11.25 -12.93 12.65
N LYS A 191 -12.08 -12.34 11.80
CA LYS A 191 -12.12 -10.90 11.57
C LYS A 191 -12.46 -10.11 12.85
N GLU A 192 -13.34 -10.65 13.70
CA GLU A 192 -13.75 -9.99 14.94
C GLU A 192 -12.58 -9.92 15.92
N ALA A 193 -11.89 -11.03 16.17
CA ALA A 193 -10.70 -11.06 17.01
C ALA A 193 -9.58 -10.16 16.45
N TYR A 194 -9.40 -10.14 15.13
CA TYR A 194 -8.40 -9.29 14.49
C TYR A 194 -8.67 -7.80 14.76
N TYR A 195 -9.87 -7.31 14.45
CA TYR A 195 -10.19 -5.90 14.64
C TYR A 195 -10.25 -5.49 16.11
N THR A 196 -10.69 -6.39 16.99
CA THR A 196 -10.65 -6.17 18.45
C THR A 196 -9.21 -5.97 18.94
N LYS A 197 -8.26 -6.75 18.41
CA LYS A 197 -6.83 -6.61 18.73
C LYS A 197 -6.23 -5.34 18.12
N MET A 198 -6.57 -5.02 16.87
CA MET A 198 -5.96 -3.90 16.14
C MET A 198 -6.47 -2.54 16.58
N LYS A 199 -7.72 -2.45 17.03
CA LYS A 199 -8.36 -1.18 17.40
C LYS A 199 -7.56 -0.38 18.45
N PRO A 200 -7.20 -0.93 19.62
CA PRO A 200 -6.47 -0.17 20.63
C PRO A 200 -5.10 0.32 20.13
N ILE A 201 -4.39 -0.50 19.35
CA ILE A 201 -3.10 -0.14 18.75
C ILE A 201 -3.29 1.05 17.79
N PHE A 202 -4.30 1.00 16.94
CA PHE A 202 -4.59 2.06 15.99
C PHE A 202 -5.04 3.35 16.67
N ILE A 203 -5.89 3.27 17.71
CA ILE A 203 -6.31 4.45 18.49
C ILE A 203 -5.11 5.12 19.16
N GLU A 204 -4.18 4.33 19.73
CA GLU A 204 -2.96 4.89 20.32
C GLU A 204 -2.08 5.56 19.26
N HIS A 205 -2.00 4.97 18.05
CA HIS A 205 -1.32 5.59 16.91
C HIS A 205 -1.96 6.93 16.53
N CYS A 206 -3.29 7.00 16.47
CA CYS A 206 -4.04 8.23 16.23
C CYS A 206 -3.77 9.32 17.30
N LYS A 207 -3.78 8.94 18.58
CA LYS A 207 -3.47 9.88 19.67
C LYS A 207 -2.07 10.47 19.58
N ASN A 208 -1.09 9.63 19.20
CA ASN A 208 0.27 10.10 18.97
C ASN A 208 0.36 11.04 17.75
N ALA A 209 -0.39 10.77 16.69
CA ALA A 209 -0.47 11.65 15.53
C ALA A 209 -0.99 13.06 15.93
N ILE A 210 -2.07 13.13 16.71
CA ILE A 210 -2.61 14.38 17.24
C ILE A 210 -1.57 15.09 18.12
N LYS A 211 -0.96 14.35 19.06
CA LYS A 211 0.07 14.88 19.97
C LYS A 211 1.24 15.52 19.21
N HIS A 212 1.67 14.92 18.12
CA HIS A 212 2.80 15.38 17.29
C HIS A 212 2.39 16.32 16.16
N LYS A 213 1.10 16.70 16.07
CA LYS A 213 0.54 17.55 14.99
C LYS A 213 0.84 16.99 13.59
N CYS A 214 0.85 15.67 13.47
CA CYS A 214 1.07 14.95 12.22
C CYS A 214 -0.27 14.30 11.80
N LYS A 215 -0.67 14.48 10.55
CA LYS A 215 -1.87 13.87 9.99
C LYS A 215 -1.57 12.50 9.40
N LEU A 216 -2.48 11.56 9.61
CA LEU A 216 -2.38 10.22 9.05
C LEU A 216 -3.08 10.17 7.69
N ASN A 217 -2.33 9.90 6.64
CA ASN A 217 -2.88 9.60 5.32
C ASN A 217 -3.15 8.09 5.27
N MET A 218 -4.42 7.72 5.51
CA MET A 218 -4.81 6.32 5.49
C MET A 218 -4.75 5.77 4.06
N ASP A 219 -4.06 4.65 3.90
CA ASP A 219 -4.00 3.93 2.63
C ASP A 219 -4.89 2.69 2.69
N CYS A 220 -4.32 1.53 2.88
CA CYS A 220 -5.03 0.26 2.87
C CYS A 220 -5.40 -0.20 4.30
N GLY A 221 -6.38 -1.07 4.44
CA GLY A 221 -6.66 -1.79 5.67
C GLY A 221 -7.23 -0.90 6.79
N HIS A 222 -8.42 -0.39 6.61
CA HIS A 222 -9.13 0.34 7.67
C HIS A 222 -9.90 -0.60 8.61
N ILE A 223 -10.07 -0.17 9.85
CA ILE A 223 -10.98 -0.82 10.81
C ILE A 223 -12.37 -0.25 10.58
N PRO A 224 -13.40 -1.08 10.32
CA PRO A 224 -14.76 -0.58 10.10
C PRO A 224 -15.27 0.26 11.26
N SER A 225 -15.98 1.33 10.95
CA SER A 225 -16.47 2.30 11.94
C SER A 225 -17.32 1.69 13.05
N CYS A 226 -17.96 0.56 12.82
CA CYS A 226 -18.78 -0.14 13.81
C CYS A 226 -17.98 -0.83 14.95
N TYR A 227 -16.65 -0.84 14.88
CA TYR A 227 -15.77 -1.32 15.96
C TYR A 227 -15.39 -0.23 16.95
N PHE A 228 -15.62 1.04 16.61
CA PHE A 228 -15.28 2.19 17.45
C PHE A 228 -16.48 2.71 18.24
N THR A 229 -16.21 3.30 19.41
CA THR A 229 -17.16 4.18 20.10
C THR A 229 -17.23 5.53 19.39
N VAL A 230 -18.17 6.39 19.81
CA VAL A 230 -18.29 7.75 19.25
C VAL A 230 -17.03 8.56 19.53
N GLU A 231 -16.51 8.48 20.75
CA GLU A 231 -15.30 9.18 21.21
C GLU A 231 -14.05 8.68 20.45
N GLU A 232 -13.95 7.37 20.22
CA GLU A 232 -12.86 6.80 19.42
C GLU A 232 -12.92 7.26 17.96
N LEU A 233 -14.14 7.39 17.39
CA LEU A 233 -14.30 7.93 16.03
C LEU A 233 -13.91 9.40 15.91
N GLU A 234 -14.11 10.19 16.95
CA GLU A 234 -13.65 11.59 16.99
C GLU A 234 -12.12 11.65 16.97
N ILE A 235 -11.43 10.81 17.75
CA ILE A 235 -9.97 10.69 17.71
C ILE A 235 -9.47 10.32 16.30
N VAL A 236 -10.11 9.33 15.67
CA VAL A 236 -9.74 8.92 14.31
C VAL A 236 -9.94 10.06 13.30
N ARG A 237 -11.05 10.78 13.37
CA ARG A 237 -11.34 11.93 12.49
C ARG A 237 -10.37 13.09 12.69
N GLU A 238 -9.95 13.33 13.92
CA GLU A 238 -8.95 14.36 14.22
C GLU A 238 -7.58 13.96 13.70
N ALA A 239 -7.20 12.69 13.82
CA ALA A 239 -5.88 12.19 13.40
C ALA A 239 -5.73 12.07 11.89
N CYS A 240 -6.79 11.70 11.16
CA CYS A 240 -6.72 11.34 9.74
C CYS A 240 -7.21 12.47 8.84
N ASP A 241 -6.45 12.75 7.75
CA ASP A 241 -6.82 13.78 6.77
C ASP A 241 -8.00 13.37 5.87
N CYS A 242 -8.09 12.09 5.53
CA CYS A 242 -9.17 11.57 4.73
C CYS A 242 -9.97 10.55 5.52
N HIS A 243 -11.26 10.75 5.56
CA HIS A 243 -12.19 9.74 6.00
C HIS A 243 -12.24 8.68 4.90
N GLN A 244 -11.40 7.66 5.01
CA GLN A 244 -11.64 6.47 4.21
C GLN A 244 -13.01 5.91 4.62
N GLY A 245 -13.92 5.89 3.67
CA GLY A 245 -15.20 5.22 3.85
C GLY A 245 -14.96 3.76 4.22
N ASP A 246 -15.97 3.11 4.78
CA ASP A 246 -15.91 1.68 5.10
C ASP A 246 -15.87 0.81 3.81
N PHE A 247 -15.39 1.38 2.68
CA PHE A 247 -15.31 0.75 1.37
C PHE A 247 -13.87 0.71 0.87
N CYS A 248 -13.45 -0.43 0.34
CA CYS A 248 -12.12 -0.63 -0.22
C CYS A 248 -12.15 -0.39 -1.74
N GLU A 249 -11.39 0.57 -2.20
CA GLU A 249 -11.09 0.78 -3.62
C GLU A 249 -9.65 0.34 -3.89
N PRO A 250 -9.43 -0.97 -4.12
CA PRO A 250 -8.09 -1.48 -4.23
C PRO A 250 -7.37 -0.97 -5.48
N VAL A 251 -6.07 -0.82 -5.33
CA VAL A 251 -5.15 -0.56 -6.43
C VAL A 251 -4.99 -1.84 -7.26
N ILE A 252 -4.85 -1.70 -8.57
CA ILE A 252 -4.57 -2.84 -9.45
C ILE A 252 -3.06 -3.11 -9.42
N ASP A 253 -2.67 -4.32 -9.02
CA ASP A 253 -1.29 -4.76 -9.01
C ASP A 253 -1.05 -5.71 -10.19
N ILE A 254 -0.09 -5.38 -11.06
CA ILE A 254 0.27 -6.14 -12.27
C ILE A 254 1.64 -6.78 -12.04
N THR A 255 1.74 -8.07 -12.27
CA THR A 255 2.99 -8.84 -12.12
C THR A 255 3.78 -8.95 -13.43
N SER A 256 5.02 -9.40 -13.34
CA SER A 256 5.95 -9.54 -14.47
C SER A 256 5.47 -10.52 -15.55
N ASP A 257 4.50 -11.38 -15.26
CA ASP A 257 3.89 -12.34 -16.20
C ASP A 257 2.52 -11.87 -16.72
N PHE A 258 2.26 -10.56 -16.69
CA PHE A 258 1.01 -9.91 -17.17
C PHE A 258 -0.25 -10.31 -16.39
N LYS A 259 -0.11 -10.83 -15.18
CA LYS A 259 -1.24 -11.10 -14.32
C LYS A 259 -1.58 -9.86 -13.47
N ALA A 260 -2.87 -9.58 -13.34
CA ALA A 260 -3.36 -8.47 -12.52
C ALA A 260 -4.33 -8.94 -11.47
N THR A 261 -4.23 -8.34 -10.29
CA THR A 261 -5.18 -8.53 -9.19
C THR A 261 -5.60 -7.19 -8.61
N ALA A 262 -6.76 -7.15 -7.98
CA ALA A 262 -7.20 -5.97 -7.24
C ALA A 262 -6.49 -5.80 -5.89
N CYS A 263 -5.91 -6.87 -5.35
CA CYS A 263 -5.16 -6.85 -4.10
C CYS A 263 -4.36 -8.15 -3.96
N PHE A 264 -3.07 -8.07 -3.62
CA PHE A 264 -2.26 -9.25 -3.35
C PHE A 264 -2.80 -10.12 -2.19
N GLY A 265 -3.39 -9.49 -1.18
CA GLY A 265 -4.02 -10.22 -0.06
C GLY A 265 -5.24 -11.07 -0.45
N THR A 266 -5.73 -10.93 -1.68
CA THR A 266 -6.85 -11.70 -2.24
C THR A 266 -6.47 -12.33 -3.58
N TRP A 267 -5.26 -12.86 -3.69
CA TRP A 267 -4.69 -13.33 -4.95
C TRP A 267 -5.67 -14.18 -5.77
N ASP A 268 -6.15 -13.60 -6.85
CA ASP A 268 -7.08 -14.20 -7.80
C ASP A 268 -6.92 -13.45 -9.14
N PRO A 269 -5.79 -13.71 -9.83
CA PRO A 269 -5.35 -12.88 -10.93
C PRO A 269 -6.09 -13.18 -12.23
N VAL A 270 -6.10 -12.16 -13.10
CA VAL A 270 -6.52 -12.26 -14.50
C VAL A 270 -5.37 -11.80 -15.41
N ASP A 271 -5.41 -12.17 -16.66
CA ASP A 271 -4.41 -11.73 -17.64
C ASP A 271 -4.78 -10.36 -18.19
N ILE A 272 -3.87 -9.37 -18.12
CA ILE A 272 -4.17 -8.01 -18.61
C ILE A 272 -4.37 -7.98 -20.13
N ARG A 273 -3.86 -8.96 -20.85
CA ARG A 273 -3.99 -9.08 -22.33
C ARG A 273 -5.41 -9.41 -22.77
N ASP A 274 -6.28 -9.83 -21.85
CA ASP A 274 -7.71 -10.06 -22.09
C ASP A 274 -8.52 -8.75 -22.06
N PHE A 275 -7.87 -7.61 -21.82
CA PHE A 275 -8.53 -6.30 -21.64
C PHE A 275 -7.88 -5.24 -22.55
N GLU A 276 -8.68 -4.31 -23.02
CA GLU A 276 -8.18 -3.23 -23.89
C GLU A 276 -7.42 -2.15 -23.10
N ASN A 277 -7.84 -1.88 -21.85
CA ASN A 277 -7.30 -0.80 -21.02
C ASN A 277 -7.57 -1.02 -19.52
N VAL A 278 -6.93 -0.21 -18.69
CA VAL A 278 -7.09 -0.27 -17.21
C VAL A 278 -8.53 -0.02 -16.73
N PRO A 279 -9.31 0.91 -17.27
CA PRO A 279 -10.72 1.06 -16.89
C PRO A 279 -11.58 -0.19 -17.10
N GLU A 280 -11.37 -0.92 -18.19
CA GLU A 280 -12.06 -2.18 -18.45
C GLU A 280 -11.66 -3.25 -17.44
N LEU A 281 -10.35 -3.45 -17.26
CA LEU A 281 -9.81 -4.35 -16.24
C LEU A 281 -10.34 -4.02 -14.84
N ARG A 282 -10.38 -2.74 -14.47
CA ARG A 282 -10.91 -2.30 -13.17
C ARG A 282 -12.39 -2.66 -13.01
N ARG A 283 -13.23 -2.38 -14.02
CA ARG A 283 -14.64 -2.76 -13.97
C ARG A 283 -14.82 -4.26 -13.78
N TYR A 284 -14.04 -5.07 -14.49
CA TYR A 284 -14.06 -6.52 -14.35
C TYR A 284 -13.68 -6.96 -12.94
N LEU A 285 -12.52 -6.52 -12.43
CA LEU A 285 -12.03 -6.87 -11.10
C LEU A 285 -13.02 -6.44 -9.99
N MET A 286 -13.61 -5.25 -10.10
CA MET A 286 -14.61 -4.79 -9.15
C MET A 286 -15.88 -5.64 -9.20
N ALA A 287 -16.42 -5.92 -10.37
CA ALA A 287 -17.67 -6.64 -10.53
C ALA A 287 -17.54 -8.14 -10.26
N LYS A 288 -16.48 -8.77 -10.80
CA LYS A 288 -16.34 -10.24 -10.78
C LYS A 288 -15.47 -10.76 -9.63
N LYS A 289 -14.65 -9.92 -8.98
CA LYS A 289 -13.76 -10.34 -7.91
C LYS A 289 -14.10 -9.68 -6.57
N ASN A 290 -14.20 -8.36 -6.52
CA ASN A 290 -14.38 -7.65 -5.26
C ASN A 290 -15.81 -7.67 -4.75
N LEU A 291 -16.81 -7.53 -5.62
CA LEU A 291 -18.22 -7.55 -5.21
C LEU A 291 -18.63 -8.90 -4.59
N PRO A 292 -18.32 -10.07 -5.17
CA PRO A 292 -18.52 -11.35 -4.51
C PRO A 292 -17.86 -11.46 -3.13
N ARG A 293 -16.61 -10.94 -3.00
CA ARG A 293 -15.90 -10.90 -1.72
C ARG A 293 -16.57 -10.00 -0.71
N ALA A 294 -17.07 -8.84 -1.13
CA ALA A 294 -17.80 -7.93 -0.26
C ALA A 294 -19.05 -8.59 0.34
N TYR A 295 -19.83 -9.30 -0.48
CA TYR A 295 -20.98 -10.07 0.01
C TYR A 295 -20.58 -11.21 0.95
N ALA A 296 -19.55 -11.98 0.62
CA ALA A 296 -19.06 -13.06 1.45
C ALA A 296 -18.46 -12.56 2.79
N ASN A 297 -17.88 -11.34 2.79
CA ASN A 297 -17.28 -10.72 3.97
C ASN A 297 -18.31 -10.16 4.96
N CYS A 298 -19.52 -9.83 4.50
CA CYS A 298 -20.59 -9.26 5.31
C CYS A 298 -21.37 -10.33 6.07
N THR A 299 -20.85 -10.72 7.23
CA THR A 299 -21.41 -11.75 8.11
C THR A 299 -21.95 -11.17 9.43
N GLY A 300 -22.71 -11.95 10.19
CA GLY A 300 -23.17 -11.56 11.52
C GLY A 300 -23.95 -10.24 11.51
N LYS A 301 -23.49 -9.25 12.27
CA LYS A 301 -24.10 -7.90 12.39
C LYS A 301 -24.19 -7.11 11.07
N CYS A 302 -23.42 -7.47 10.06
CA CYS A 302 -23.47 -6.81 8.75
C CYS A 302 -24.79 -7.10 8.01
N LYS A 303 -25.45 -8.24 8.27
CA LYS A 303 -26.70 -8.64 7.59
C LYS A 303 -27.86 -7.67 7.79
N THR A 304 -27.86 -6.92 8.89
CA THR A 304 -28.88 -5.93 9.22
C THR A 304 -28.36 -4.49 9.22
N CYS A 305 -27.13 -4.30 8.74
CA CYS A 305 -26.45 -3.01 8.77
C CYS A 305 -26.87 -2.13 7.59
N LYS A 306 -27.41 -0.93 7.88
CA LYS A 306 -27.80 0.05 6.84
C LYS A 306 -26.64 0.49 5.95
N LYS A 307 -25.40 0.57 6.46
CA LYS A 307 -24.25 0.91 5.63
C LYS A 307 -23.95 -0.17 4.60
N HIS A 308 -24.13 -1.44 4.96
CA HIS A 308 -23.98 -2.55 4.04
C HIS A 308 -25.11 -2.56 3.01
N GLU A 309 -26.36 -2.42 3.45
CA GLU A 309 -27.52 -2.32 2.56
C GLU A 309 -27.37 -1.21 1.51
N LEU A 310 -26.83 -0.06 1.90
CA LEU A 310 -26.56 1.09 1.02
C LEU A 310 -25.23 0.99 0.24
N LEU A 311 -24.54 -0.16 0.28
CA LEU A 311 -23.23 -0.38 -0.35
C LEU A 311 -22.16 0.64 0.07
N LYS A 312 -22.26 1.18 1.30
CA LYS A 312 -21.30 2.14 1.89
C LYS A 312 -20.26 1.45 2.77
N CYS A 313 -20.37 0.13 2.96
CA CYS A 313 -19.46 -0.69 3.74
C CYS A 313 -19.47 -2.12 3.21
N GLN A 314 -18.31 -2.72 3.11
CA GLN A 314 -18.12 -4.11 2.67
C GLN A 314 -17.61 -5.03 3.78
N GLY A 315 -17.86 -4.66 5.03
CA GLY A 315 -17.50 -5.47 6.20
C GLY A 315 -16.02 -5.45 6.55
N GLY A 316 -15.28 -4.44 6.13
CA GLY A 316 -13.85 -4.29 6.34
C GLY A 316 -13.01 -4.79 5.17
N CYS A 317 -11.75 -5.14 5.44
CA CYS A 317 -10.82 -5.62 4.42
C CYS A 317 -11.35 -6.88 3.72
N LEU A 318 -11.36 -6.88 2.39
CA LEU A 318 -11.81 -8.02 1.57
C LEU A 318 -10.94 -9.27 1.73
N GLY A 319 -9.72 -9.12 2.27
CA GLY A 319 -8.86 -10.24 2.63
C GLY A 319 -9.45 -11.19 3.68
N PHE A 320 -10.47 -10.77 4.44
CA PHE A 320 -11.19 -11.63 5.37
C PHE A 320 -12.30 -12.46 4.72
N ALA A 321 -12.65 -12.21 3.47
CA ALA A 321 -13.70 -12.98 2.81
C ALA A 321 -13.29 -14.47 2.70
N ASN A 322 -14.15 -15.34 3.20
CA ASN A 322 -13.92 -16.79 3.11
C ASN A 322 -14.03 -17.23 1.63
N PRO A 323 -12.99 -17.85 1.03
CA PRO A 323 -12.98 -18.23 -0.38
C PRO A 323 -14.15 -19.15 -0.77
N GLU A 324 -14.55 -20.09 0.09
CA GLU A 324 -15.69 -20.98 -0.19
C GLU A 324 -17.03 -20.23 -0.16
N ALA A 325 -17.14 -19.20 0.67
CA ALA A 325 -18.31 -18.33 0.67
C ALA A 325 -18.36 -17.41 -0.56
N VAL A 326 -17.23 -17.00 -1.07
CA VAL A 326 -17.13 -16.14 -2.28
C VAL A 326 -17.72 -16.85 -3.49
N LYS A 327 -17.44 -18.15 -3.68
CA LYS A 327 -17.96 -18.97 -4.79
C LYS A 327 -19.50 -18.92 -4.93
N LYS A 328 -20.21 -18.67 -3.84
CA LYS A 328 -21.69 -18.57 -3.85
C LYS A 328 -22.20 -17.29 -4.51
N TYR A 329 -21.35 -16.30 -4.69
CA TYR A 329 -21.65 -14.97 -5.24
C TYR A 329 -20.94 -14.72 -6.57
N GLU A 330 -20.22 -15.71 -7.12
CA GLU A 330 -19.64 -15.63 -8.46
C GLU A 330 -20.75 -15.87 -9.50
N PHE A 331 -21.03 -14.86 -10.32
CA PHE A 331 -22.04 -14.85 -11.35
C PHE A 331 -21.43 -14.86 -12.74
#